data_eb3d573a01e2a7db3f2db21a73c076be
#
_entry.id   eb3d573a01e2a7db3f2db21a73c076be
#
_cell.length_a   1.000
_cell.length_b   1.000
_cell.length_c   1.000
_cell.angle_alpha   90.00
_cell.angle_beta   90.00
_cell.angle_gamma   90.00
#
_symmetry.space_group_name_H-M   'P 1'
#
loop_
_entity.id
_entity.type
_entity.pdbx_description
1 polymer ?
#
loop_
_entity_poly.entity_id
_entity_poly.type
_entity_poly.pdbx_seq_one_letter_code
_entity_poly.pdbx_strand_id
1 'polypeptide(L)'
;MRLLSKDASLEESLKKMKNTLSEVGCETTFSTEKHPLSNCFSVNLTSLEAPRHIYSNGKGVVSEASMASALGEYIERLQTNNFFIDFHLPQRKYYPDEEVFEFGGEYLNEELHTIYNPRGQLTDEDLVDFNSDYEDKIVALPFTKCSDKTTTYIPLNILSNLYVSNGLATGNTPEEAQVQALSEIFERYVKIDIIKNGYALPKFPDEVVEKFARVSKDLQSLRSLGYIVEILDASLGGKFPVTAISFINPKTSTLFVSFGAHPILEVSLERTMTELMQGRSLDNLDSFEVPTFDMDLVADSFNLESHFIDSNGKLGFPFLSSVKSFEYTPWTYVGNTTKEEYTYLRGILDTMGKESYIREYNYLGFYSCQMIVPGVSEVYPIEDLIYNNKNNGKRIRDMVLNYKDYDPQDVMIEIEQLEETLNIEKYIGVIFENNFTLREFKAQVLFSLGETEEALELLEYGANKFGLVIVELAKMEELELEFSTYEEALYNIFGKEVIHKALSVLDGEALLTDVTLHKDYVNVLQMYDRLELKKRA
;
A
#
# COMPACT_ATOMS: atom_id res chain seq x y z
N MET A 1 -29.80 9.73 0.11
CA MET A 1 -29.12 10.81 -0.66
C MET A 1 -28.30 10.20 -1.78
N ARG A 2 -28.29 10.76 -3.00
CA ARG A 2 -27.40 10.33 -4.10
C ARG A 2 -26.30 11.36 -4.28
N LEU A 3 -25.06 10.93 -4.27
CA LEU A 3 -23.90 11.78 -4.54
C LEU A 3 -23.68 11.90 -6.06
N LEU A 4 -22.93 12.93 -6.48
CA LEU A 4 -22.48 13.07 -7.86
C LEU A 4 -21.58 11.87 -8.25
N SER A 5 -21.65 11.47 -9.51
CA SER A 5 -20.86 10.33 -10.04
C SER A 5 -21.13 9.00 -9.30
N LYS A 6 -22.36 8.80 -8.82
CA LYS A 6 -22.78 7.55 -8.18
C LYS A 6 -24.08 7.04 -8.80
N ASP A 7 -24.13 5.74 -9.08
CA ASP A 7 -25.27 5.11 -9.77
C ASP A 7 -26.34 4.57 -8.81
N ALA A 8 -26.08 4.61 -7.49
CA ALA A 8 -27.05 4.30 -6.45
C ALA A 8 -27.04 5.36 -5.34
N SER A 9 -28.08 5.36 -4.48
CA SER A 9 -28.09 6.18 -3.28
C SER A 9 -27.13 5.63 -2.22
N LEU A 10 -26.65 6.49 -1.30
CA LEU A 10 -25.81 6.07 -0.18
C LEU A 10 -26.45 4.98 0.67
N GLU A 11 -27.76 5.08 0.93
CA GLU A 11 -28.50 4.12 1.75
C GLU A 11 -28.56 2.75 1.09
N GLU A 12 -28.82 2.69 -0.24
CA GLU A 12 -28.81 1.45 -1.02
C GLU A 12 -27.42 0.83 -1.06
N SER A 13 -26.37 1.63 -1.34
CA SER A 13 -25.00 1.17 -1.39
C SER A 13 -24.53 0.63 -0.05
N LEU A 14 -24.76 1.36 1.06
CA LEU A 14 -24.39 0.93 2.41
C LEU A 14 -25.09 -0.38 2.80
N LYS A 15 -26.40 -0.49 2.52
CA LYS A 15 -27.16 -1.71 2.80
C LYS A 15 -26.63 -2.89 2.00
N LYS A 16 -26.41 -2.70 0.70
CA LYS A 16 -25.90 -3.76 -0.18
C LYS A 16 -24.52 -4.23 0.27
N MET A 17 -23.57 -3.30 0.52
CA MET A 17 -22.21 -3.62 0.93
C MET A 17 -22.15 -4.34 2.28
N LYS A 18 -22.92 -3.89 3.29
CA LYS A 18 -23.00 -4.57 4.60
C LYS A 18 -23.56 -5.98 4.47
N ASN A 19 -24.62 -6.18 3.68
CA ASN A 19 -25.17 -7.51 3.43
C ASN A 19 -24.14 -8.42 2.74
N THR A 20 -23.47 -7.93 1.70
CA THR A 20 -22.39 -8.64 0.99
C THR A 20 -21.30 -9.15 1.95
N LEU A 21 -20.83 -8.27 2.85
CA LEU A 21 -19.79 -8.64 3.81
C LEU A 21 -20.29 -9.64 4.87
N SER A 22 -21.52 -9.48 5.37
CA SER A 22 -22.14 -10.42 6.30
C SER A 22 -22.32 -11.82 5.68
N GLU A 23 -22.69 -11.90 4.39
CA GLU A 23 -22.84 -13.19 3.67
C GLU A 23 -21.54 -13.97 3.52
N VAL A 24 -20.39 -13.31 3.54
CA VAL A 24 -19.07 -13.96 3.54
C VAL A 24 -18.47 -14.09 4.94
N GLY A 25 -19.25 -13.80 5.99
CA GLY A 25 -18.84 -13.94 7.39
C GLY A 25 -17.90 -12.83 7.85
N CYS A 26 -17.93 -11.65 7.22
CA CYS A 26 -17.15 -10.49 7.65
C CYS A 26 -18.04 -9.53 8.46
N GLU A 27 -18.05 -9.69 9.77
CA GLU A 27 -18.70 -8.76 10.70
C GLU A 27 -17.83 -7.49 10.83
N THR A 28 -18.25 -6.41 10.18
CA THR A 28 -17.49 -5.17 10.11
C THR A 28 -17.78 -4.22 11.26
N THR A 29 -16.73 -3.57 11.76
CA THR A 29 -16.82 -2.54 12.79
C THR A 29 -16.09 -1.29 12.33
N PHE A 30 -16.75 -0.14 12.44
CA PHE A 30 -16.13 1.16 12.23
C PHE A 30 -15.45 1.63 13.50
N SER A 31 -14.19 2.05 13.37
CA SER A 31 -13.47 2.68 14.46
C SER A 31 -13.77 4.20 14.52
N THR A 32 -13.05 4.90 15.38
CA THR A 32 -13.22 6.34 15.63
C THR A 32 -13.32 7.14 14.33
N GLU A 33 -14.44 7.78 14.12
CA GLU A 33 -14.66 8.74 13.06
C GLU A 33 -13.86 10.03 13.35
N LYS A 34 -13.11 10.51 12.37
CA LYS A 34 -12.46 11.83 12.40
C LYS A 34 -13.25 12.80 11.55
N HIS A 35 -13.53 13.96 12.10
CA HIS A 35 -14.32 15.03 11.49
C HIS A 35 -13.71 16.40 11.79
N PRO A 36 -12.50 16.68 11.23
CA PRO A 36 -11.77 17.91 11.52
C PRO A 36 -12.38 19.17 10.89
N LEU A 37 -13.07 19.04 9.77
CA LEU A 37 -13.75 20.12 9.04
C LEU A 37 -15.22 19.73 8.75
N SER A 38 -16.06 20.71 8.50
CA SER A 38 -17.52 20.52 8.33
C SER A 38 -17.90 19.49 7.27
N ASN A 39 -17.07 19.32 6.24
CA ASN A 39 -17.35 18.40 5.13
C ASN A 39 -16.18 17.44 4.88
N CYS A 40 -15.39 17.14 5.91
CA CYS A 40 -14.31 16.15 5.85
C CYS A 40 -14.50 15.12 6.95
N PHE A 41 -14.91 13.92 6.55
CA PHE A 41 -15.10 12.75 7.41
C PHE A 41 -14.14 11.65 6.99
N SER A 42 -13.55 10.96 7.95
CA SER A 42 -12.78 9.75 7.71
C SER A 42 -13.03 8.72 8.80
N VAL A 43 -12.96 7.45 8.43
CA VAL A 43 -13.24 6.31 9.30
C VAL A 43 -12.38 5.12 8.90
N ASN A 44 -11.98 4.31 9.88
CA ASN A 44 -11.35 3.02 9.64
C ASN A 44 -12.38 1.91 9.80
N LEU A 45 -12.29 0.90 8.95
CA LEU A 45 -13.13 -0.30 8.97
C LEU A 45 -12.25 -1.52 9.24
N THR A 46 -12.66 -2.33 10.20
CA THR A 46 -12.07 -3.62 10.51
C THR A 46 -13.16 -4.69 10.56
N SER A 47 -12.77 -5.97 10.50
CA SER A 47 -13.67 -7.10 10.79
C SER A 47 -13.17 -7.82 12.05
N LEU A 48 -14.10 -8.31 12.88
CA LEU A 48 -13.79 -9.03 14.12
C LEU A 48 -13.00 -10.33 13.88
N GLU A 49 -13.22 -10.96 12.71
CA GLU A 49 -12.58 -12.22 12.34
C GLU A 49 -11.33 -12.01 11.49
N ALA A 50 -11.06 -10.79 11.06
CA ALA A 50 -9.88 -10.48 10.27
C ALA A 50 -8.71 -10.11 11.18
N PRO A 51 -7.49 -10.51 10.84
CA PRO A 51 -6.31 -10.05 11.54
C PRO A 51 -6.16 -8.52 11.43
N ARG A 52 -5.42 -7.94 12.37
CA ARG A 52 -5.17 -6.49 12.46
C ARG A 52 -4.65 -5.83 11.18
N HIS A 53 -4.04 -6.61 10.28
CA HIS A 53 -3.48 -6.14 9.01
C HIS A 53 -4.52 -6.03 7.88
N ILE A 54 -5.73 -6.56 8.08
CA ILE A 54 -6.82 -6.52 7.12
C ILE A 54 -7.83 -5.45 7.57
N TYR A 55 -7.65 -4.25 7.06
CA TYR A 55 -8.51 -3.10 7.32
C TYR A 55 -8.62 -2.22 6.07
N SER A 56 -9.57 -1.31 6.06
CA SER A 56 -9.70 -0.26 5.04
C SER A 56 -9.99 1.09 5.68
N ASN A 57 -9.76 2.13 4.91
CA ASN A 57 -10.00 3.51 5.31
C ASN A 57 -11.03 4.14 4.39
N GLY A 58 -11.92 4.93 4.93
CA GLY A 58 -12.90 5.67 4.14
C GLY A 58 -12.83 7.16 4.41
N LYS A 59 -13.10 7.94 3.36
CA LYS A 59 -13.22 9.39 3.42
C LYS A 59 -14.46 9.85 2.67
N GLY A 60 -15.00 10.99 3.05
CA GLY A 60 -16.18 11.54 2.40
C GLY A 60 -16.62 12.89 2.94
N VAL A 61 -17.51 13.53 2.20
CA VAL A 61 -18.07 14.85 2.56
C VAL A 61 -19.18 14.81 3.60
N VAL A 62 -19.65 13.61 3.92
CA VAL A 62 -20.59 13.29 5.01
C VAL A 62 -20.21 11.95 5.62
N SER A 63 -20.63 11.69 6.87
CA SER A 63 -20.30 10.46 7.60
C SER A 63 -20.66 9.19 6.81
N GLU A 64 -21.86 9.11 6.27
CA GLU A 64 -22.31 7.96 5.49
C GLU A 64 -21.46 7.74 4.21
N ALA A 65 -20.92 8.80 3.61
CA ALA A 65 -20.02 8.69 2.46
C ALA A 65 -18.66 8.10 2.86
N SER A 66 -18.10 8.49 4.01
CA SER A 66 -16.87 7.90 4.52
C SER A 66 -17.04 6.42 4.86
N MET A 67 -18.19 6.04 5.45
CA MET A 67 -18.53 4.63 5.70
C MET A 67 -18.68 3.84 4.41
N ALA A 68 -19.34 4.40 3.39
CA ALA A 68 -19.49 3.75 2.09
C ALA A 68 -18.15 3.59 1.38
N SER A 69 -17.26 4.59 1.49
CA SER A 69 -15.89 4.52 0.96
C SER A 69 -15.09 3.38 1.62
N ALA A 70 -15.11 3.27 2.96
CA ALA A 70 -14.42 2.20 3.68
C ALA A 70 -14.97 0.81 3.34
N LEU A 71 -16.30 0.63 3.27
CA LEU A 71 -16.91 -0.63 2.88
C LEU A 71 -16.58 -1.00 1.42
N GLY A 72 -16.60 -0.02 0.52
CA GLY A 72 -16.26 -0.21 -0.88
C GLY A 72 -14.82 -0.69 -1.05
N GLU A 73 -13.87 -0.05 -0.39
CA GLU A 73 -12.46 -0.47 -0.39
C GLU A 73 -12.29 -1.86 0.24
N TYR A 74 -12.97 -2.16 1.32
CA TYR A 74 -12.89 -3.49 1.95
C TYR A 74 -13.38 -4.60 1.00
N ILE A 75 -14.52 -4.40 0.33
CA ILE A 75 -15.05 -5.33 -0.69
C ILE A 75 -14.09 -5.45 -1.87
N GLU A 76 -13.56 -4.33 -2.35
CA GLU A 76 -12.55 -4.29 -3.41
C GLU A 76 -11.37 -5.20 -3.09
N ARG A 77 -10.75 -5.01 -1.91
CA ARG A 77 -9.59 -5.78 -1.47
C ARG A 77 -9.89 -7.28 -1.29
N LEU A 78 -11.08 -7.63 -0.79
CA LEU A 78 -11.52 -9.02 -0.69
C LEU A 78 -11.73 -9.64 -2.06
N GLN A 79 -12.47 -8.95 -2.94
CA GLN A 79 -12.89 -9.48 -4.22
C GLN A 79 -11.73 -9.66 -5.19
N THR A 80 -10.74 -8.77 -5.13
CA THR A 80 -9.53 -8.81 -5.95
C THR A 80 -8.39 -9.62 -5.34
N ASN A 81 -8.55 -10.15 -4.13
CA ASN A 81 -7.51 -10.79 -3.31
C ASN A 81 -6.34 -9.86 -2.92
N ASN A 82 -6.50 -8.56 -3.07
CA ASN A 82 -5.44 -7.62 -2.74
C ASN A 82 -5.06 -7.64 -1.24
N PHE A 83 -5.99 -7.97 -0.34
CA PHE A 83 -5.65 -8.20 1.08
C PHE A 83 -4.68 -9.35 1.32
N PHE A 84 -4.55 -10.27 0.37
CA PHE A 84 -3.71 -11.47 0.49
C PHE A 84 -2.41 -11.38 -0.30
N ILE A 85 -2.18 -10.27 -1.03
CA ILE A 85 -1.04 -10.14 -1.95
C ILE A 85 0.32 -10.12 -1.24
N ASP A 86 0.33 -9.78 0.04
CA ASP A 86 1.53 -9.74 0.88
C ASP A 86 1.69 -10.99 1.77
N PHE A 87 0.85 -12.03 1.58
CA PHE A 87 0.91 -13.25 2.37
C PHE A 87 1.32 -14.47 1.54
N HIS A 88 2.09 -15.35 2.17
CA HIS A 88 2.31 -16.69 1.66
C HIS A 88 0.99 -17.49 1.73
N LEU A 89 0.63 -18.14 0.63
CA LEU A 89 -0.60 -18.91 0.47
C LEU A 89 -0.27 -20.37 0.16
N PRO A 90 0.28 -21.16 1.13
CA PRO A 90 0.74 -22.51 0.89
C PRO A 90 -0.37 -23.39 0.34
N GLN A 91 -0.08 -24.14 -0.75
CA GLN A 91 -0.99 -25.07 -1.43
C GLN A 91 -2.30 -24.42 -1.90
N ARG A 92 -2.31 -23.12 -2.16
CA ARG A 92 -3.46 -22.36 -2.65
C ARG A 92 -3.15 -21.66 -3.96
N LYS A 93 -4.16 -21.53 -4.81
CA LYS A 93 -4.12 -20.64 -5.96
C LYS A 93 -4.37 -19.21 -5.48
N TYR A 94 -3.75 -18.21 -6.11
CA TYR A 94 -4.07 -16.82 -5.82
C TYR A 94 -5.48 -16.45 -6.32
N TYR A 95 -5.88 -16.99 -7.49
CA TYR A 95 -7.23 -16.82 -8.01
C TYR A 95 -7.68 -18.07 -8.80
N PRO A 96 -8.99 -18.43 -8.82
CA PRO A 96 -9.45 -19.67 -9.45
C PRO A 96 -9.11 -19.83 -10.93
N ASP A 97 -9.07 -18.72 -11.68
CA ASP A 97 -8.77 -18.68 -13.12
C ASP A 97 -7.35 -18.19 -13.43
N GLU A 98 -6.44 -18.24 -12.44
CA GLU A 98 -5.01 -18.05 -12.71
C GLU A 98 -4.49 -19.16 -13.62
N GLU A 99 -3.57 -18.78 -14.50
CA GLU A 99 -2.81 -19.73 -15.31
C GLU A 99 -1.36 -19.80 -14.81
N VAL A 100 -0.80 -21.02 -14.89
CA VAL A 100 0.57 -21.30 -14.47
C VAL A 100 1.38 -21.64 -15.70
N PHE A 101 2.42 -20.88 -15.96
CA PHE A 101 3.31 -21.02 -17.11
C PHE A 101 4.66 -21.58 -16.68
N GLU A 102 5.21 -22.47 -17.51
CA GLU A 102 6.63 -22.83 -17.44
C GLU A 102 7.48 -21.63 -17.91
N PHE A 103 8.74 -21.58 -17.53
CA PHE A 103 9.68 -20.58 -18.03
C PHE A 103 9.75 -20.59 -19.56
N GLY A 104 9.75 -19.42 -20.19
CA GLY A 104 9.63 -19.27 -21.64
C GLY A 104 8.20 -19.46 -22.19
N GLY A 105 7.18 -19.53 -21.33
CA GLY A 105 5.77 -19.65 -21.72
C GLY A 105 5.20 -18.37 -22.36
N GLU A 106 4.03 -18.49 -22.97
CA GLU A 106 3.34 -17.36 -23.64
C GLU A 106 2.46 -16.57 -22.64
N TYR A 107 3.08 -15.95 -21.64
CA TYR A 107 2.47 -14.91 -20.81
C TYR A 107 2.92 -13.54 -21.33
N LEU A 108 2.20 -12.47 -21.08
CA LEU A 108 2.39 -11.14 -21.68
C LEU A 108 2.31 -11.17 -23.23
N ASN A 109 1.87 -10.11 -23.81
CA ASN A 109 2.02 -9.91 -25.25
C ASN A 109 3.35 -9.18 -25.56
N GLU A 110 3.73 -9.08 -26.82
CA GLU A 110 4.99 -8.48 -27.28
C GLU A 110 5.13 -7.00 -26.82
N GLU A 111 4.03 -6.25 -26.81
CA GLU A 111 4.00 -4.86 -26.35
C GLU A 111 4.36 -4.77 -24.85
N LEU A 112 3.74 -5.61 -24.01
CA LEU A 112 4.00 -5.64 -22.58
C LEU A 112 5.39 -6.16 -22.25
N HIS A 113 5.89 -7.15 -22.97
CA HIS A 113 7.28 -7.58 -22.83
C HIS A 113 8.26 -6.44 -23.09
N THR A 114 8.02 -5.64 -24.12
CA THR A 114 8.87 -4.48 -24.43
C THR A 114 8.82 -3.42 -23.33
N ILE A 115 7.64 -3.21 -22.72
CA ILE A 115 7.46 -2.21 -21.65
C ILE A 115 8.15 -2.66 -20.36
N TYR A 116 7.95 -3.91 -19.93
CA TYR A 116 8.48 -4.39 -18.65
C TYR A 116 9.94 -4.86 -18.70
N ASN A 117 10.45 -5.15 -19.88
CA ASN A 117 11.83 -5.57 -20.08
C ASN A 117 12.58 -4.75 -21.15
N PRO A 118 12.63 -3.41 -21.04
CA PRO A 118 13.16 -2.53 -22.09
C PRO A 118 14.67 -2.73 -22.33
N ARG A 119 15.37 -3.30 -21.36
CA ARG A 119 16.84 -3.55 -21.43
C ARG A 119 17.18 -5.02 -21.62
N GLY A 120 16.21 -5.92 -21.67
CA GLY A 120 16.43 -7.36 -21.78
C GLY A 120 17.13 -8.00 -20.56
N GLN A 121 16.99 -7.40 -19.38
CA GLN A 121 17.63 -7.85 -18.14
C GLN A 121 16.69 -8.70 -17.25
N LEU A 122 15.38 -8.50 -17.39
CA LEU A 122 14.37 -9.25 -16.65
C LEU A 122 14.33 -10.70 -17.13
N THR A 123 14.43 -11.63 -16.21
CA THR A 123 14.36 -13.07 -16.45
C THR A 123 13.05 -13.66 -15.98
N ASP A 124 12.75 -14.92 -16.33
CA ASP A 124 11.57 -15.62 -15.83
C ASP A 124 11.62 -15.83 -14.31
N GLU A 125 12.80 -16.02 -13.75
CA GLU A 125 13.01 -16.16 -12.30
C GLU A 125 12.56 -14.90 -11.53
N ASP A 126 12.76 -13.72 -12.11
CA ASP A 126 12.31 -12.46 -11.52
C ASP A 126 10.78 -12.34 -11.52
N LEU A 127 10.08 -13.08 -12.37
CA LEU A 127 8.62 -13.06 -12.52
C LEU A 127 7.89 -14.14 -11.71
N VAL A 128 8.60 -14.98 -10.97
CA VAL A 128 8.00 -15.92 -10.01
C VAL A 128 7.24 -15.11 -8.95
N ASP A 129 6.02 -15.52 -8.63
CA ASP A 129 5.18 -14.79 -7.68
C ASP A 129 5.59 -15.04 -6.22
N PHE A 130 5.24 -14.09 -5.35
CA PHE A 130 5.53 -14.15 -3.92
C PHE A 130 4.67 -15.15 -3.15
N ASN A 131 3.42 -15.37 -3.58
CA ASN A 131 2.37 -16.00 -2.77
C ASN A 131 2.37 -17.52 -2.80
N SER A 132 2.64 -18.13 -3.97
CA SER A 132 2.55 -19.57 -4.18
C SER A 132 3.79 -20.33 -3.71
N ASP A 133 3.71 -21.68 -3.75
CA ASP A 133 4.85 -22.58 -3.50
C ASP A 133 5.71 -22.82 -4.75
N TYR A 134 5.37 -22.24 -5.90
CA TYR A 134 6.16 -22.43 -7.13
C TYR A 134 7.46 -21.65 -7.07
N GLU A 135 8.57 -22.28 -7.46
CA GLU A 135 9.89 -21.64 -7.56
C GLU A 135 10.39 -21.53 -9.02
N ASP A 136 9.83 -22.34 -9.90
CA ASP A 136 10.24 -22.51 -11.30
C ASP A 136 9.11 -22.24 -12.30
N LYS A 137 8.04 -21.54 -11.87
CA LYS A 137 6.85 -21.27 -12.68
C LYS A 137 6.35 -19.86 -12.47
N ILE A 138 5.61 -19.36 -13.44
CA ILE A 138 5.02 -18.04 -13.42
C ILE A 138 3.51 -18.16 -13.29
N VAL A 139 2.97 -17.62 -12.21
CA VAL A 139 1.52 -17.47 -11.99
C VAL A 139 1.08 -16.15 -12.61
N ALA A 140 0.09 -16.20 -13.51
CA ALA A 140 -0.43 -15.02 -14.18
C ALA A 140 -1.96 -14.98 -14.18
N LEU A 141 -2.51 -13.77 -14.20
CA LEU A 141 -3.94 -13.52 -14.23
C LEU A 141 -4.38 -13.01 -15.61
N PRO A 142 -5.58 -13.45 -16.11
CA PRO A 142 -6.12 -12.97 -17.36
C PRO A 142 -6.62 -11.53 -17.24
N PHE A 143 -6.17 -10.67 -18.14
CA PHE A 143 -6.65 -9.32 -18.35
C PHE A 143 -7.17 -9.15 -19.78
N THR A 144 -8.22 -8.36 -19.93
CA THR A 144 -8.80 -8.01 -21.23
C THR A 144 -8.21 -6.70 -21.72
N LYS A 145 -7.58 -6.69 -22.90
CA LYS A 145 -7.16 -5.48 -23.59
C LYS A 145 -8.38 -4.65 -23.97
N CYS A 146 -8.43 -3.37 -23.62
CA CYS A 146 -9.65 -2.58 -23.73
C CYS A 146 -10.00 -2.23 -25.19
N SER A 147 -9.02 -2.12 -26.09
CA SER A 147 -9.23 -1.74 -27.49
C SER A 147 -9.85 -2.85 -28.33
N ASP A 148 -9.30 -4.06 -28.27
CA ASP A 148 -9.67 -5.17 -29.18
C ASP A 148 -10.30 -6.37 -28.46
N LYS A 149 -10.42 -6.31 -27.13
CA LYS A 149 -11.00 -7.36 -26.27
C LYS A 149 -10.22 -8.69 -26.25
N THR A 150 -8.97 -8.69 -26.69
CA THR A 150 -8.10 -9.85 -26.54
C THR A 150 -7.69 -10.06 -25.08
N THR A 151 -7.47 -11.32 -24.70
CA THR A 151 -6.97 -11.67 -23.37
C THR A 151 -5.45 -11.75 -23.40
N THR A 152 -4.80 -11.20 -22.38
CA THR A 152 -3.39 -11.39 -22.09
C THR A 152 -3.22 -11.80 -20.63
N TYR A 153 -2.21 -12.58 -20.34
CA TYR A 153 -1.92 -13.04 -18.97
C TYR A 153 -0.80 -12.19 -18.40
N ILE A 154 -1.09 -11.51 -17.28
CA ILE A 154 -0.13 -10.64 -16.60
C ILE A 154 0.37 -11.35 -15.35
N PRO A 155 1.69 -11.56 -15.21
CA PRO A 155 2.30 -12.18 -14.04
C PRO A 155 1.86 -11.51 -12.73
N LEU A 156 1.50 -12.32 -11.75
CA LEU A 156 1.12 -11.83 -10.42
C LEU A 156 2.25 -11.02 -9.77
N ASN A 157 3.49 -11.41 -10.04
CA ASN A 157 4.67 -10.66 -9.63
C ASN A 157 4.65 -9.21 -10.13
N ILE A 158 4.37 -8.98 -11.42
CA ILE A 158 4.24 -7.62 -11.98
C ILE A 158 3.14 -6.83 -11.26
N LEU A 159 1.98 -7.46 -11.03
CA LEU A 159 0.85 -6.81 -10.35
C LEU A 159 1.21 -6.39 -8.92
N SER A 160 1.89 -7.26 -8.19
CA SER A 160 2.27 -7.02 -6.79
C SER A 160 3.44 -6.06 -6.61
N ASN A 161 4.40 -6.05 -7.54
CA ASN A 161 5.56 -5.17 -7.45
C ASN A 161 5.30 -3.78 -8.02
N LEU A 162 4.62 -3.66 -9.17
CA LEU A 162 4.51 -2.38 -9.86
C LEU A 162 3.20 -1.64 -9.60
N TYR A 163 2.07 -2.36 -9.53
CA TYR A 163 0.75 -1.73 -9.48
C TYR A 163 0.13 -1.69 -8.09
N VAL A 164 0.39 -2.69 -7.29
CA VAL A 164 -0.16 -2.85 -5.93
C VAL A 164 -1.69 -2.70 -5.95
N SER A 165 -2.21 -1.58 -5.46
CA SER A 165 -3.63 -1.26 -5.47
C SER A 165 -4.02 -0.20 -6.49
N ASN A 166 -3.09 0.37 -7.24
CA ASN A 166 -3.42 1.39 -8.24
C ASN A 166 -4.28 0.81 -9.36
N GLY A 167 -5.36 1.51 -9.68
CA GLY A 167 -6.34 1.06 -10.67
C GLY A 167 -7.34 0.00 -10.17
N LEU A 168 -7.29 -0.41 -8.89
CA LEU A 168 -8.36 -1.14 -8.25
C LEU A 168 -9.52 -0.21 -7.94
N ALA A 169 -10.73 -0.66 -8.17
CA ALA A 169 -11.92 0.10 -7.79
C ALA A 169 -13.15 -0.80 -7.65
N THR A 170 -14.09 -0.32 -6.84
CA THR A 170 -15.39 -0.95 -6.64
C THR A 170 -16.51 0.07 -6.88
N GLY A 171 -17.63 -0.35 -7.44
CA GLY A 171 -18.76 0.52 -7.73
C GLY A 171 -20.10 -0.21 -7.81
N ASN A 172 -21.19 0.57 -7.81
CA ASN A 172 -22.53 0.03 -8.01
C ASN A 172 -22.73 -0.51 -9.42
N THR A 173 -22.01 0.05 -10.39
CA THR A 173 -21.99 -0.35 -11.81
C THR A 173 -20.54 -0.47 -12.31
N PRO A 174 -20.31 -1.14 -13.44
CA PRO A 174 -19.01 -1.19 -14.08
C PRO A 174 -18.43 0.19 -14.36
N GLU A 175 -19.24 1.08 -14.93
CA GLU A 175 -18.81 2.43 -15.30
C GLU A 175 -18.42 3.25 -14.06
N GLU A 176 -19.16 3.15 -12.95
CA GLU A 176 -18.82 3.83 -11.68
C GLU A 176 -17.46 3.38 -11.17
N ALA A 177 -17.17 2.07 -11.17
CA ALA A 177 -15.89 1.53 -10.74
C ALA A 177 -14.74 1.94 -11.68
N GLN A 178 -14.95 1.85 -13.00
CA GLN A 178 -13.94 2.20 -14.00
C GLN A 178 -13.61 3.70 -13.99
N VAL A 179 -14.59 4.58 -13.72
CA VAL A 179 -14.35 6.02 -13.51
C VAL A 179 -13.46 6.24 -12.28
N GLN A 180 -13.73 5.53 -11.18
CA GLN A 180 -12.91 5.60 -9.98
C GLN A 180 -11.48 5.12 -10.25
N ALA A 181 -11.31 3.98 -10.91
CA ALA A 181 -10.00 3.40 -11.26
C ALA A 181 -9.16 4.36 -12.12
N LEU A 182 -9.72 4.87 -13.22
CA LEU A 182 -9.00 5.80 -14.09
C LEU A 182 -8.73 7.15 -13.43
N SER A 183 -9.66 7.65 -12.61
CA SER A 183 -9.45 8.90 -11.85
C SER A 183 -8.25 8.76 -10.91
N GLU A 184 -8.15 7.65 -10.17
CA GLU A 184 -7.02 7.40 -9.28
C GLU A 184 -5.69 7.24 -10.04
N ILE A 185 -5.69 6.54 -11.19
CA ILE A 185 -4.51 6.42 -12.04
C ILE A 185 -4.04 7.80 -12.49
N PHE A 186 -4.93 8.66 -12.99
CA PHE A 186 -4.54 10.01 -13.41
C PHE A 186 -4.12 10.91 -12.24
N GLU A 187 -4.78 10.79 -11.08
CA GLU A 187 -4.39 11.52 -9.88
C GLU A 187 -2.94 11.23 -9.51
N ARG A 188 -2.58 9.95 -9.43
CA ARG A 188 -1.23 9.50 -9.05
C ARG A 188 -0.19 9.83 -10.11
N TYR A 189 -0.49 9.61 -11.38
CA TYR A 189 0.39 9.95 -12.49
C TYR A 189 0.74 11.45 -12.50
N VAL A 190 -0.27 12.30 -12.41
CA VAL A 190 -0.10 13.76 -12.42
C VAL A 190 0.58 14.24 -11.14
N LYS A 191 0.23 13.69 -9.97
CA LYS A 191 0.86 13.99 -8.68
C LYS A 191 2.37 13.77 -8.74
N ILE A 192 2.79 12.60 -9.20
CA ILE A 192 4.22 12.25 -9.29
C ILE A 192 4.94 13.14 -10.30
N ASP A 193 4.35 13.41 -11.47
CA ASP A 193 4.95 14.28 -12.48
C ASP A 193 5.14 15.72 -11.95
N ILE A 194 4.15 16.27 -11.24
CA ILE A 194 4.22 17.59 -10.62
C ILE A 194 5.32 17.66 -9.56
N ILE A 195 5.36 16.67 -8.67
CA ILE A 195 6.32 16.65 -7.54
C ILE A 195 7.74 16.48 -8.06
N LYS A 196 7.97 15.49 -8.90
CA LYS A 196 9.29 15.17 -9.46
C LYS A 196 9.91 16.34 -10.23
N ASN A 197 9.10 17.09 -10.98
CA ASN A 197 9.58 18.22 -11.79
C ASN A 197 9.47 19.57 -11.07
N GLY A 198 8.85 19.62 -9.88
CA GLY A 198 8.64 20.86 -9.14
C GLY A 198 7.76 21.89 -9.87
N TYR A 199 6.76 21.43 -10.64
CA TYR A 199 5.90 22.34 -11.39
C TYR A 199 5.14 23.30 -10.47
N ALA A 200 5.23 24.60 -10.75
CA ALA A 200 4.45 25.64 -10.08
C ALA A 200 3.07 25.77 -10.75
N LEU A 201 2.03 25.39 -10.04
CA LEU A 201 0.67 25.33 -10.56
C LEU A 201 -0.05 26.69 -10.47
N PRO A 202 -0.91 27.04 -11.44
CA PRO A 202 -1.76 28.21 -11.36
C PRO A 202 -2.88 28.00 -10.33
N LYS A 203 -3.36 29.09 -9.73
CA LYS A 203 -4.50 29.07 -8.79
C LYS A 203 -5.81 29.02 -9.56
N PHE A 204 -6.80 28.32 -9.00
CA PHE A 204 -8.17 28.52 -9.43
C PHE A 204 -8.63 29.96 -9.08
N PRO A 205 -9.36 30.64 -9.98
CA PRO A 205 -10.02 31.90 -9.64
C PRO A 205 -10.99 31.73 -8.46
N ASP A 206 -11.00 32.67 -7.52
CA ASP A 206 -11.85 32.59 -6.34
C ASP A 206 -13.34 32.47 -6.69
N GLU A 207 -13.80 33.15 -7.76
CA GLU A 207 -15.17 33.08 -8.25
C GLU A 207 -15.57 31.70 -8.81
N VAL A 208 -14.60 30.84 -9.13
CA VAL A 208 -14.86 29.44 -9.52
C VAL A 208 -15.03 28.59 -8.26
N VAL A 209 -14.14 28.76 -7.29
CA VAL A 209 -14.14 27.98 -6.02
C VAL A 209 -15.37 28.28 -5.18
N GLU A 210 -15.80 29.55 -5.13
CA GLU A 210 -16.97 30.01 -4.35
C GLU A 210 -18.29 29.37 -4.79
N LYS A 211 -18.37 28.81 -6.00
CA LYS A 211 -19.55 28.05 -6.46
C LYS A 211 -19.73 26.74 -5.73
N PHE A 212 -18.68 26.19 -5.12
CA PHE A 212 -18.66 24.90 -4.41
C PHE A 212 -18.70 25.15 -2.89
N ALA A 213 -19.90 25.28 -2.34
CA ALA A 213 -20.12 25.75 -0.96
C ALA A 213 -19.41 24.92 0.11
N ARG A 214 -19.32 23.58 -0.06
CA ARG A 214 -18.64 22.69 0.91
C ARG A 214 -17.14 22.98 0.95
N VAL A 215 -16.51 22.98 -0.21
CA VAL A 215 -15.06 23.21 -0.37
C VAL A 215 -14.70 24.61 0.10
N SER A 216 -15.47 25.63 -0.30
CA SER A 216 -15.26 27.03 0.08
C SER A 216 -15.34 27.21 1.59
N LYS A 217 -16.31 26.58 2.28
CA LYS A 217 -16.48 26.64 3.73
C LYS A 217 -15.28 26.02 4.47
N ASP A 218 -14.84 24.85 4.05
CA ASP A 218 -13.71 24.15 4.69
C ASP A 218 -12.38 24.87 4.45
N LEU A 219 -12.19 25.44 3.26
CA LEU A 219 -11.06 26.31 2.93
C LEU A 219 -10.99 27.54 3.84
N GLN A 220 -12.14 28.22 4.04
CA GLN A 220 -12.23 29.37 4.96
C GLN A 220 -11.95 28.97 6.41
N SER A 221 -12.40 27.79 6.84
CA SER A 221 -12.10 27.27 8.17
C SER A 221 -10.60 27.08 8.39
N LEU A 222 -9.89 26.47 7.46
CA LEU A 222 -8.43 26.31 7.53
C LEU A 222 -7.70 27.67 7.54
N ARG A 223 -8.11 28.58 6.67
CA ARG A 223 -7.53 29.96 6.62
C ARG A 223 -7.76 30.72 7.93
N SER A 224 -8.92 30.56 8.57
CA SER A 224 -9.21 31.21 9.86
C SER A 224 -8.34 30.71 11.02
N LEU A 225 -7.79 29.49 10.90
CA LEU A 225 -6.85 28.91 11.86
C LEU A 225 -5.39 29.38 11.64
N GLY A 226 -5.16 30.20 10.60
CA GLY A 226 -3.86 30.78 10.28
C GLY A 226 -3.03 29.98 9.27
N TYR A 227 -3.60 28.94 8.65
CA TYR A 227 -2.97 28.22 7.57
C TYR A 227 -3.09 28.97 6.24
N ILE A 228 -2.09 28.83 5.37
CA ILE A 228 -2.14 29.33 4.00
C ILE A 228 -2.58 28.17 3.11
N VAL A 229 -3.79 28.25 2.57
CA VAL A 229 -4.38 27.16 1.77
C VAL A 229 -4.89 27.70 0.44
N GLU A 230 -4.45 27.07 -0.65
CA GLU A 230 -4.78 27.49 -2.01
C GLU A 230 -5.22 26.29 -2.85
N ILE A 231 -6.25 26.50 -3.65
CA ILE A 231 -6.71 25.52 -4.66
C ILE A 231 -5.99 25.81 -5.97
N LEU A 232 -5.36 24.75 -6.49
CA LEU A 232 -4.49 24.81 -7.67
C LEU A 232 -5.03 23.97 -8.81
N ASP A 233 -4.89 24.48 -10.03
CA ASP A 233 -5.17 23.74 -11.25
C ASP A 233 -3.99 22.80 -11.56
N ALA A 234 -4.17 21.51 -11.29
CA ALA A 234 -3.21 20.45 -11.54
C ALA A 234 -3.47 19.73 -12.88
N SER A 235 -4.25 20.34 -13.77
CA SER A 235 -4.63 19.73 -15.04
C SER A 235 -3.50 19.63 -16.07
N LEU A 236 -2.33 20.21 -15.78
CA LEU A 236 -1.18 20.31 -16.69
C LEU A 236 -1.57 20.95 -18.04
N GLY A 237 -2.27 22.10 -17.96
CA GLY A 237 -2.77 22.82 -19.13
C GLY A 237 -4.01 22.18 -19.75
N GLY A 238 -4.90 21.63 -18.93
CA GLY A 238 -6.18 21.05 -19.36
C GLY A 238 -6.10 19.61 -19.88
N LYS A 239 -4.97 18.92 -19.71
CA LYS A 239 -4.78 17.54 -20.19
C LYS A 239 -5.46 16.50 -19.31
N PHE A 240 -5.49 16.74 -17.99
CA PHE A 240 -5.99 15.80 -16.99
C PHE A 240 -7.03 16.43 -16.08
N PRO A 241 -8.04 15.68 -15.62
CA PRO A 241 -9.06 16.21 -14.72
C PRO A 241 -8.58 16.14 -13.25
N VAL A 242 -7.49 16.86 -12.93
CA VAL A 242 -6.83 16.81 -11.62
C VAL A 242 -6.79 18.20 -10.99
N THR A 243 -7.14 18.26 -9.71
CA THR A 243 -7.01 19.45 -8.86
C THR A 243 -6.03 19.20 -7.73
N ALA A 244 -5.43 20.24 -7.18
CA ALA A 244 -4.57 20.14 -6.02
C ALA A 244 -4.93 21.20 -4.97
N ILE A 245 -4.61 20.92 -3.70
CA ILE A 245 -4.67 21.90 -2.61
C ILE A 245 -3.29 21.96 -1.98
N SER A 246 -2.65 23.15 -2.03
CA SER A 246 -1.45 23.41 -1.25
C SER A 246 -1.83 23.88 0.15
N PHE A 247 -1.16 23.31 1.14
CA PHE A 247 -1.35 23.63 2.54
C PHE A 247 0.02 24.00 3.15
N ILE A 248 0.15 25.23 3.63
CA ILE A 248 1.35 25.72 4.30
C ILE A 248 0.99 26.01 5.76
N ASN A 249 1.77 25.45 6.68
CA ASN A 249 1.72 25.80 8.08
C ASN A 249 2.88 26.77 8.39
N PRO A 250 2.60 28.10 8.56
CA PRO A 250 3.66 29.08 8.83
C PRO A 250 4.36 28.89 10.18
N LYS A 251 3.70 28.22 11.15
CA LYS A 251 4.27 28.00 12.49
C LYS A 251 5.39 26.96 12.48
N THR A 252 5.25 25.92 11.64
CA THR A 252 6.22 24.83 11.51
C THR A 252 7.07 24.94 10.26
N SER A 253 6.77 25.93 9.38
CA SER A 253 7.43 26.12 8.08
C SER A 253 7.27 24.92 7.13
N THR A 254 6.16 24.20 7.23
CA THR A 254 5.92 22.96 6.50
C THR A 254 4.95 23.16 5.34
N LEU A 255 5.09 22.32 4.31
CA LEU A 255 4.27 22.30 3.10
C LEU A 255 3.71 20.89 2.88
N PHE A 256 2.43 20.84 2.57
CA PHE A 256 1.76 19.64 2.12
C PHE A 256 0.92 19.94 0.87
N VAL A 257 0.77 18.98 -0.02
CA VAL A 257 -0.09 19.10 -1.21
C VAL A 257 -0.92 17.83 -1.36
N SER A 258 -2.24 17.99 -1.34
CA SER A 258 -3.18 16.93 -1.69
C SER A 258 -3.62 17.06 -3.14
N PHE A 259 -3.99 15.94 -3.73
CA PHE A 259 -4.50 15.87 -5.11
C PHE A 259 -5.85 15.16 -5.14
N GLY A 260 -6.61 15.38 -6.19
CA GLY A 260 -7.85 14.68 -6.45
C GLY A 260 -8.19 14.77 -7.93
N ALA A 261 -8.64 13.68 -8.50
CA ALA A 261 -9.01 13.62 -9.91
C ALA A 261 -10.45 13.16 -10.09
N HIS A 262 -11.16 13.83 -10.97
CA HIS A 262 -12.47 13.41 -11.44
C HIS A 262 -12.93 14.30 -12.62
N PRO A 263 -13.66 13.79 -13.63
CA PRO A 263 -14.20 14.62 -14.70
C PRO A 263 -15.05 15.78 -14.20
N ILE A 264 -15.93 15.55 -13.21
CA ILE A 264 -16.74 16.60 -12.59
C ILE A 264 -15.89 17.39 -11.59
N LEU A 265 -15.72 18.70 -11.81
CA LEU A 265 -14.86 19.58 -11.01
C LEU A 265 -15.25 19.57 -9.53
N GLU A 266 -16.54 19.61 -9.18
CA GLU A 266 -16.99 19.56 -7.78
C GLU A 266 -16.48 18.30 -7.07
N VAL A 267 -16.59 17.14 -7.72
CA VAL A 267 -16.11 15.86 -7.19
C VAL A 267 -14.58 15.86 -7.04
N SER A 268 -13.85 16.38 -8.03
CA SER A 268 -12.39 16.51 -7.95
C SER A 268 -11.97 17.36 -6.76
N LEU A 269 -12.58 18.51 -6.55
CA LEU A 269 -12.31 19.42 -5.44
C LEU A 269 -12.67 18.80 -4.07
N GLU A 270 -13.84 18.13 -3.97
CA GLU A 270 -14.25 17.45 -2.74
C GLU A 270 -13.29 16.31 -2.39
N ARG A 271 -12.83 15.53 -3.38
CA ARG A 271 -11.81 14.48 -3.20
C ARG A 271 -10.50 15.08 -2.69
N THR A 272 -10.02 16.15 -3.31
CA THR A 272 -8.77 16.82 -2.92
C THR A 272 -8.85 17.34 -1.48
N MET A 273 -9.97 17.93 -1.05
CA MET A 273 -10.17 18.43 0.30
C MET A 273 -10.28 17.28 1.32
N THR A 274 -11.01 16.22 1.01
CA THR A 274 -11.14 15.07 1.91
C THR A 274 -9.83 14.27 2.00
N GLU A 275 -9.01 14.24 0.94
CA GLU A 275 -7.66 13.66 0.95
C GLU A 275 -6.72 14.43 1.87
N LEU A 276 -6.75 15.77 1.83
CA LEU A 276 -5.97 16.62 2.74
C LEU A 276 -6.21 16.25 4.20
N MET A 277 -7.43 15.88 4.56
CA MET A 277 -7.85 15.65 5.96
C MET A 277 -8.00 14.18 6.32
N GLN A 278 -7.78 13.24 5.40
CA GLN A 278 -7.98 11.82 5.67
C GLN A 278 -7.08 11.32 6.81
N GLY A 279 -7.69 10.71 7.82
CA GLY A 279 -6.97 10.18 8.98
C GLY A 279 -6.34 11.23 9.89
N ARG A 280 -6.50 12.53 9.60
CA ARG A 280 -5.90 13.63 10.35
C ARG A 280 -6.90 14.31 11.28
N SER A 281 -6.38 14.96 12.31
CA SER A 281 -7.06 15.96 13.12
C SER A 281 -6.35 17.29 12.95
N LEU A 282 -6.98 18.39 13.37
CA LEU A 282 -6.34 19.72 13.29
C LEU A 282 -5.03 19.78 14.11
N ASP A 283 -4.91 18.95 15.15
CA ASP A 283 -3.71 18.87 15.99
C ASP A 283 -2.53 18.13 15.31
N ASN A 284 -2.79 17.37 14.24
CA ASN A 284 -1.78 16.57 13.52
C ASN A 284 -1.30 17.24 12.21
N LEU A 285 -1.67 18.50 11.97
CA LEU A 285 -1.26 19.23 10.76
C LEU A 285 0.15 19.85 10.88
N ASP A 286 0.85 19.55 11.97
CA ASP A 286 2.21 20.04 12.24
C ASP A 286 3.31 19.04 11.81
N SER A 287 2.94 17.83 11.34
CA SER A 287 3.87 16.74 11.02
C SER A 287 4.31 16.68 9.55
N PHE A 288 4.04 17.72 8.76
CA PHE A 288 4.47 17.77 7.36
C PHE A 288 5.94 18.15 7.21
N GLU A 289 6.50 17.94 6.02
CA GLU A 289 7.89 18.20 5.71
C GLU A 289 8.17 19.68 5.36
N VAL A 290 9.37 20.14 5.70
CA VAL A 290 9.89 21.43 5.24
C VAL A 290 10.32 21.30 3.79
N PRO A 291 9.89 22.19 2.86
CA PRO A 291 10.28 22.11 1.46
C PRO A 291 11.79 22.35 1.26
N THR A 292 12.35 21.87 0.15
CA THR A 292 13.77 21.97 -0.17
C THR A 292 14.00 22.52 -1.59
N PHE A 293 15.18 23.09 -1.85
CA PHE A 293 15.66 23.38 -3.21
C PHE A 293 16.41 22.20 -3.85
N ASP A 294 16.70 21.17 -3.06
CA ASP A 294 17.32 19.93 -3.56
C ASP A 294 16.29 19.09 -4.32
N MET A 295 16.25 19.29 -5.63
CA MET A 295 15.30 18.57 -6.50
C MET A 295 15.71 17.13 -6.77
N ASP A 296 16.97 16.76 -6.58
CA ASP A 296 17.39 15.36 -6.68
C ASP A 296 16.81 14.57 -5.51
N LEU A 297 16.82 15.12 -4.31
CA LEU A 297 16.14 14.54 -3.15
C LEU A 297 14.62 14.46 -3.34
N VAL A 298 14.00 15.48 -3.96
CA VAL A 298 12.55 15.48 -4.22
C VAL A 298 12.16 14.42 -5.25
N ALA A 299 13.00 14.21 -6.27
CA ALA A 299 12.77 13.24 -7.35
C ALA A 299 13.24 11.81 -7.01
N ASP A 300 13.84 11.63 -5.85
CA ASP A 300 14.31 10.33 -5.37
C ASP A 300 13.14 9.35 -5.20
N SER A 301 13.38 8.07 -5.51
CA SER A 301 12.34 7.03 -5.48
C SER A 301 11.71 6.84 -4.10
N PHE A 302 12.48 6.89 -3.02
CA PHE A 302 11.95 6.77 -1.65
C PHE A 302 11.06 7.94 -1.27
N ASN A 303 11.43 9.17 -1.71
CA ASN A 303 10.58 10.33 -1.49
C ASN A 303 9.27 10.24 -2.27
N LEU A 304 9.31 9.80 -3.53
CA LEU A 304 8.11 9.61 -4.35
C LEU A 304 7.22 8.49 -3.79
N GLU A 305 7.81 7.41 -3.28
CA GLU A 305 7.10 6.34 -2.56
C GLU A 305 6.40 6.86 -1.30
N SER A 306 7.06 7.70 -0.50
CA SER A 306 6.46 8.34 0.68
C SER A 306 5.22 9.15 0.32
N HIS A 307 5.22 9.83 -0.82
CA HIS A 307 4.02 10.51 -1.33
C HIS A 307 2.91 9.55 -1.73
N PHE A 308 3.23 8.33 -2.11
CA PHE A 308 2.24 7.29 -2.42
C PHE A 308 1.66 6.67 -1.15
N ILE A 309 2.50 6.25 -0.19
CA ILE A 309 2.09 5.52 1.01
C ILE A 309 1.37 6.43 2.00
N ASP A 310 2.02 7.54 2.40
CA ASP A 310 1.59 8.39 3.52
C ASP A 310 1.16 9.80 3.09
N SER A 311 1.34 10.13 1.82
CA SER A 311 1.21 11.50 1.28
C SER A 311 2.12 12.52 1.99
N ASN A 312 3.20 12.10 2.62
CA ASN A 312 4.03 12.89 3.55
C ASN A 312 5.45 13.15 3.03
N GLY A 313 5.72 12.86 1.76
CA GLY A 313 7.03 13.10 1.15
C GLY A 313 7.40 14.59 1.09
N LYS A 314 8.69 14.84 0.91
CA LYS A 314 9.27 16.19 0.78
C LYS A 314 8.93 16.83 -0.56
N LEU A 315 8.60 18.10 -0.56
CA LEU A 315 8.27 18.90 -1.74
C LEU A 315 9.38 19.90 -2.05
N GLY A 316 9.51 20.27 -3.33
CA GLY A 316 10.46 21.29 -3.77
C GLY A 316 9.94 22.72 -3.67
N PHE A 317 10.80 23.68 -3.28
CA PHE A 317 10.47 25.12 -3.37
C PHE A 317 10.06 25.58 -4.78
N PRO A 318 10.56 24.99 -5.91
CA PRO A 318 10.08 25.34 -7.24
C PRO A 318 8.57 25.24 -7.39
N PHE A 319 7.88 24.32 -6.70
CA PHE A 319 6.43 24.22 -6.66
C PHE A 319 5.74 25.52 -6.18
N LEU A 320 6.39 26.27 -5.29
CA LEU A 320 5.89 27.53 -4.74
C LEU A 320 6.26 28.76 -5.58
N SER A 321 6.90 28.59 -6.74
CA SER A 321 7.33 29.69 -7.61
C SER A 321 6.16 30.61 -7.98
N SER A 322 6.43 31.91 -8.04
CA SER A 322 5.50 32.90 -8.60
C SER A 322 5.35 32.79 -10.12
N VAL A 323 6.40 32.27 -10.79
CA VAL A 323 6.37 31.97 -12.22
C VAL A 323 5.73 30.59 -12.41
N LYS A 324 4.56 30.57 -13.03
CA LYS A 324 3.78 29.35 -13.19
C LYS A 324 4.27 28.52 -14.39
N SER A 325 4.27 27.19 -14.21
CA SER A 325 4.67 26.26 -15.26
C SER A 325 3.58 26.08 -16.34
N PHE A 326 2.34 26.40 -15.99
CA PHE A 326 1.17 26.31 -16.86
C PHE A 326 0.27 27.51 -16.66
N GLU A 327 -0.48 27.87 -17.71
CA GLU A 327 -1.60 28.81 -17.60
C GLU A 327 -2.82 28.10 -17.01
N TYR A 328 -3.65 28.85 -16.25
CA TYR A 328 -4.93 28.32 -15.77
C TYR A 328 -5.82 27.93 -16.95
N THR A 329 -6.38 26.72 -16.90
CA THR A 329 -7.28 26.21 -17.93
C THR A 329 -8.68 26.01 -17.35
N PRO A 330 -9.73 26.67 -17.89
CA PRO A 330 -11.09 26.47 -17.44
C PRO A 330 -11.54 25.00 -17.60
N TRP A 331 -12.23 24.49 -16.60
CA TRP A 331 -12.78 23.15 -16.62
C TRP A 331 -13.95 23.05 -17.59
N THR A 332 -13.88 22.13 -18.55
CA THR A 332 -14.82 22.09 -19.68
C THR A 332 -15.74 20.86 -19.70
N TYR A 333 -15.52 19.86 -18.82
CA TYR A 333 -16.36 18.68 -18.77
C TYR A 333 -17.79 19.02 -18.31
N VAL A 334 -18.81 18.49 -19.02
CA VAL A 334 -20.25 18.77 -18.78
C VAL A 334 -21.13 17.51 -18.79
N GLY A 335 -20.56 16.30 -18.71
CA GLY A 335 -21.33 15.05 -18.63
C GLY A 335 -22.12 14.89 -17.34
N ASN A 336 -23.12 14.02 -17.36
CA ASN A 336 -24.06 13.80 -16.25
C ASN A 336 -24.19 12.32 -15.83
N THR A 337 -23.50 11.42 -16.52
CA THR A 337 -23.56 9.97 -16.27
C THR A 337 -22.16 9.39 -16.12
N THR A 338 -22.02 8.33 -15.34
CA THR A 338 -20.76 7.59 -15.16
C THR A 338 -20.24 7.05 -16.49
N LYS A 339 -21.11 6.69 -17.43
CA LYS A 339 -20.73 6.28 -18.78
C LYS A 339 -20.07 7.41 -19.58
N GLU A 340 -20.58 8.64 -19.50
CA GLU A 340 -19.95 9.80 -20.14
C GLU A 340 -18.63 10.16 -19.49
N GLU A 341 -18.55 10.05 -18.16
CA GLU A 341 -17.31 10.24 -17.39
C GLU A 341 -16.23 9.22 -17.79
N TYR A 342 -16.59 7.94 -17.88
CA TYR A 342 -15.70 6.89 -18.34
C TYR A 342 -15.22 7.14 -19.78
N THR A 343 -16.14 7.52 -20.67
CA THR A 343 -15.80 7.83 -22.06
C THR A 343 -14.80 9.00 -22.16
N TYR A 344 -14.99 10.03 -21.33
CA TYR A 344 -14.08 11.16 -21.25
C TYR A 344 -12.67 10.74 -20.78
N LEU A 345 -12.58 9.97 -19.70
CA LEU A 345 -11.31 9.48 -19.16
C LEU A 345 -10.59 8.55 -20.14
N ARG A 346 -11.32 7.69 -20.85
CA ARG A 346 -10.78 6.85 -21.91
C ARG A 346 -10.20 7.70 -23.06
N GLY A 347 -10.91 8.76 -23.45
CA GLY A 347 -10.43 9.69 -24.48
C GLY A 347 -9.11 10.38 -24.13
N ILE A 348 -8.79 10.55 -22.84
CA ILE A 348 -7.48 11.03 -22.41
C ILE A 348 -6.40 9.98 -22.74
N LEU A 349 -6.63 8.70 -22.42
CA LEU A 349 -5.69 7.62 -22.75
C LEU A 349 -5.48 7.50 -24.27
N ASP A 350 -6.54 7.63 -25.07
CA ASP A 350 -6.45 7.62 -26.53
C ASP A 350 -5.58 8.78 -27.04
N THR A 351 -5.73 9.96 -26.43
CA THR A 351 -4.89 11.14 -26.76
C THR A 351 -3.42 10.93 -26.37
N MET A 352 -3.17 10.21 -25.28
CA MET A 352 -1.82 9.83 -24.84
C MET A 352 -1.21 8.71 -25.69
N GLY A 353 -2.00 8.05 -26.54
CA GLY A 353 -1.59 6.84 -27.25
C GLY A 353 -1.30 5.67 -26.33
N LYS A 354 -2.04 5.57 -25.20
CA LYS A 354 -1.84 4.53 -24.18
C LYS A 354 -2.95 3.50 -24.22
N GLU A 355 -2.56 2.24 -24.19
CA GLU A 355 -3.48 1.11 -24.06
C GLU A 355 -3.79 0.87 -22.58
N SER A 356 -4.97 0.29 -22.33
CA SER A 356 -5.34 -0.17 -20.99
C SER A 356 -5.86 -1.59 -21.02
N TYR A 357 -5.65 -2.25 -19.89
CA TYR A 357 -6.07 -3.62 -19.66
C TYR A 357 -6.98 -3.64 -18.43
N ILE A 358 -8.02 -4.45 -18.46
CA ILE A 358 -9.00 -4.56 -17.37
C ILE A 358 -9.20 -6.02 -16.98
N ARG A 359 -9.27 -6.25 -15.67
CA ARG A 359 -9.79 -7.46 -15.08
C ARG A 359 -11.00 -7.12 -14.23
N GLU A 360 -12.09 -7.87 -14.41
CA GLU A 360 -13.37 -7.61 -13.76
C GLU A 360 -13.67 -8.72 -12.74
N TYR A 361 -14.34 -8.33 -11.62
CA TYR A 361 -14.68 -9.20 -10.52
C TYR A 361 -16.11 -8.94 -10.05
N ASN A 362 -16.91 -9.98 -9.87
CA ASN A 362 -18.32 -9.82 -9.49
C ASN A 362 -18.89 -10.97 -8.64
N TYR A 363 -18.04 -11.85 -8.08
CA TYR A 363 -18.53 -13.02 -7.35
C TYR A 363 -19.20 -12.69 -6.00
N LEU A 364 -18.91 -11.52 -5.41
CA LEU A 364 -19.58 -11.04 -4.20
C LEU A 364 -20.88 -10.27 -4.49
N GLY A 365 -21.30 -10.19 -5.75
CA GLY A 365 -22.51 -9.44 -6.14
C GLY A 365 -22.36 -7.91 -6.07
N PHE A 366 -21.14 -7.41 -5.91
CA PHE A 366 -20.76 -6.01 -6.04
C PHE A 366 -19.62 -5.93 -7.05
N TYR A 367 -19.72 -5.02 -8.02
CA TYR A 367 -18.72 -4.96 -9.10
C TYR A 367 -17.40 -4.37 -8.61
N SER A 368 -16.29 -5.01 -8.96
CA SER A 368 -14.94 -4.46 -8.83
C SER A 368 -14.15 -4.67 -10.12
N CYS A 369 -13.12 -3.86 -10.32
CA CYS A 369 -12.17 -4.04 -11.41
C CYS A 369 -10.76 -3.69 -10.97
N GLN A 370 -9.79 -4.19 -11.73
CA GLN A 370 -8.43 -3.69 -11.78
C GLN A 370 -8.15 -3.20 -13.19
N MET A 371 -7.83 -1.93 -13.33
CA MET A 371 -7.38 -1.34 -14.58
C MET A 371 -5.88 -1.08 -14.52
N ILE A 372 -5.17 -1.47 -15.57
CA ILE A 372 -3.74 -1.18 -15.73
C ILE A 372 -3.54 -0.40 -17.02
N VAL A 373 -2.69 0.61 -16.95
CA VAL A 373 -2.27 1.45 -18.09
C VAL A 373 -0.74 1.44 -18.10
N PRO A 374 -0.12 0.50 -18.81
CA PRO A 374 1.33 0.36 -18.82
C PRO A 374 2.07 1.64 -19.22
N GLY A 375 3.07 2.02 -18.42
CA GLY A 375 3.80 3.29 -18.54
C GLY A 375 3.03 4.52 -18.03
N VAL A 376 1.96 4.32 -17.24
CA VAL A 376 1.17 5.39 -16.60
C VAL A 376 0.74 5.03 -15.17
N SER A 377 0.34 3.78 -14.95
CA SER A 377 -0.28 3.37 -13.68
C SER A 377 0.64 2.60 -12.74
N GLU A 378 1.89 2.42 -13.09
CA GLU A 378 2.90 1.87 -12.19
C GLU A 378 3.08 2.81 -10.99
N VAL A 379 3.13 2.23 -9.80
CA VAL A 379 3.44 2.92 -8.55
C VAL A 379 4.93 2.93 -8.31
N TYR A 380 5.57 1.81 -8.61
CA TYR A 380 7.01 1.59 -8.45
C TYR A 380 7.70 1.52 -9.82
N PRO A 381 8.99 1.86 -9.88
CA PRO A 381 9.76 1.78 -11.12
C PRO A 381 9.86 0.34 -11.63
N ILE A 382 9.93 0.16 -12.95
CA ILE A 382 10.04 -1.17 -13.59
C ILE A 382 11.30 -1.90 -13.14
N GLU A 383 12.35 -1.17 -12.82
CA GLU A 383 13.59 -1.69 -12.29
C GLU A 383 13.43 -2.48 -10.99
N ASP A 384 12.35 -2.23 -10.22
CA ASP A 384 12.06 -2.97 -8.98
C ASP A 384 11.67 -4.43 -9.24
N LEU A 385 11.30 -4.80 -10.46
CA LEU A 385 11.18 -6.22 -10.84
C LEU A 385 12.50 -6.98 -10.75
N ILE A 386 13.64 -6.28 -10.74
CA ILE A 386 14.98 -6.87 -10.64
C ILE A 386 15.60 -6.55 -9.28
N TYR A 387 15.61 -5.27 -8.89
CA TYR A 387 16.42 -4.79 -7.76
C TYR A 387 15.69 -4.78 -6.42
N ASN A 388 14.36 -4.66 -6.42
CA ASN A 388 13.54 -4.58 -5.20
C ASN A 388 12.32 -5.50 -5.26
N ASN A 389 12.53 -6.70 -5.79
CA ASN A 389 11.47 -7.65 -6.05
C ASN A 389 10.96 -8.32 -4.77
N LYS A 390 9.65 -8.34 -4.55
CA LYS A 390 9.02 -9.01 -3.41
C LYS A 390 9.35 -10.51 -3.33
N ASN A 391 9.58 -11.17 -4.46
CA ASN A 391 9.89 -12.60 -4.46
C ASN A 391 11.23 -12.94 -3.79
N ASN A 392 12.10 -11.95 -3.51
CA ASN A 392 13.31 -12.15 -2.73
C ASN A 392 13.01 -12.71 -1.32
N GLY A 393 11.90 -12.28 -0.71
CA GLY A 393 11.46 -12.84 0.57
C GLY A 393 11.06 -14.31 0.49
N LYS A 394 10.55 -14.76 -0.65
CA LYS A 394 10.21 -16.16 -0.91
C LYS A 394 11.46 -17.06 -0.87
N ARG A 395 12.60 -16.59 -1.39
CA ARG A 395 13.87 -17.35 -1.45
C ARG A 395 14.34 -17.77 -0.06
N ILE A 396 14.16 -16.92 0.95
CA ILE A 396 14.58 -17.21 2.32
C ILE A 396 13.47 -17.76 3.21
N ARG A 397 12.22 -17.80 2.74
CA ARG A 397 11.04 -18.20 3.53
C ARG A 397 11.22 -19.56 4.17
N ASP A 398 11.61 -20.56 3.37
CA ASP A 398 11.78 -21.92 3.88
C ASP A 398 12.95 -22.02 4.86
N MET A 399 14.05 -21.31 4.59
CA MET A 399 15.20 -21.21 5.50
C MET A 399 14.84 -20.62 6.86
N VAL A 400 13.92 -19.66 6.89
CA VAL A 400 13.44 -19.07 8.15
C VAL A 400 12.49 -20.02 8.87
N LEU A 401 11.51 -20.60 8.17
CA LEU A 401 10.49 -21.47 8.77
C LEU A 401 11.03 -22.81 9.23
N ASN A 402 11.98 -23.38 8.50
CA ASN A 402 12.57 -24.70 8.70
C ASN A 402 14.08 -24.62 8.95
N TYR A 403 14.53 -23.57 9.65
CA TYR A 403 15.94 -23.23 9.86
C TYR A 403 16.84 -24.44 10.23
N LYS A 404 16.33 -25.36 11.05
CA LYS A 404 17.08 -26.54 11.51
C LYS A 404 17.44 -27.54 10.39
N ASP A 405 16.80 -27.43 9.24
CA ASP A 405 17.01 -28.31 8.11
C ASP A 405 18.09 -27.76 7.14
N TYR A 406 18.61 -26.55 7.40
CA TYR A 406 19.59 -25.86 6.59
C TYR A 406 20.95 -25.74 7.25
N ASP A 407 22.01 -25.69 6.45
CA ASP A 407 23.35 -25.33 6.92
C ASP A 407 23.37 -23.83 7.29
N PRO A 408 23.77 -23.46 8.52
CA PRO A 408 23.86 -22.06 8.92
C PRO A 408 24.70 -21.18 7.97
N GLN A 409 25.73 -21.76 7.35
CA GLN A 409 26.58 -21.04 6.41
C GLN A 409 25.80 -20.65 5.13
N ASP A 410 25.00 -21.57 4.59
CA ASP A 410 24.18 -21.30 3.39
C ASP A 410 23.11 -20.23 3.72
N VAL A 411 22.50 -20.31 4.90
CA VAL A 411 21.53 -19.30 5.35
C VAL A 411 22.20 -17.93 5.47
N MET A 412 23.42 -17.84 6.04
CA MET A 412 24.13 -16.57 6.21
C MET A 412 24.42 -15.92 4.85
N ILE A 413 24.84 -16.70 3.85
CA ILE A 413 25.11 -16.20 2.48
C ILE A 413 23.88 -15.49 1.90
N GLU A 414 22.69 -16.05 2.08
CA GLU A 414 21.45 -15.50 1.54
C GLU A 414 20.97 -14.22 2.25
N ILE A 415 21.27 -14.08 3.55
CA ILE A 415 20.77 -12.97 4.35
C ILE A 415 21.81 -11.87 4.63
N GLU A 416 23.08 -12.09 4.32
CA GLU A 416 24.20 -11.20 4.71
C GLU A 416 23.97 -9.76 4.24
N GLN A 417 23.53 -9.56 2.99
CA GLN A 417 23.36 -8.26 2.37
C GLN A 417 22.03 -7.54 2.71
N LEU A 418 21.14 -8.21 3.43
CA LEU A 418 19.84 -7.64 3.79
C LEU A 418 19.98 -6.73 5.02
N GLU A 419 19.15 -5.67 5.08
CA GLU A 419 19.15 -4.75 6.21
C GLU A 419 18.70 -5.41 7.51
N GLU A 420 19.45 -5.24 8.59
CA GLU A 420 19.19 -5.86 9.90
C GLU A 420 17.84 -5.48 10.51
N THR A 421 17.32 -4.29 10.19
CA THR A 421 16.03 -3.79 10.68
C THR A 421 14.83 -4.34 9.91
N LEU A 422 15.05 -5.14 8.88
CA LEU A 422 14.01 -5.73 8.05
C LEU A 422 13.02 -6.54 8.90
N ASN A 423 11.73 -6.28 8.72
CA ASN A 423 10.68 -7.07 9.34
C ASN A 423 10.52 -8.40 8.58
N ILE A 424 10.99 -9.48 9.18
CA ILE A 424 10.97 -10.82 8.58
C ILE A 424 9.54 -11.27 8.25
N GLU A 425 8.57 -11.03 9.12
CA GLU A 425 7.18 -11.45 8.91
C GLU A 425 6.64 -10.90 7.59
N LYS A 426 6.80 -9.58 7.40
CA LYS A 426 6.37 -8.90 6.17
C LYS A 426 7.18 -9.38 4.95
N TYR A 427 8.48 -9.59 5.14
CA TYR A 427 9.40 -9.96 4.06
C TYR A 427 9.14 -11.36 3.51
N ILE A 428 8.74 -12.32 4.35
CA ILE A 428 8.42 -13.70 3.93
C ILE A 428 6.92 -14.00 3.87
N GLY A 429 6.05 -13.06 4.27
CA GLY A 429 4.60 -13.16 4.12
C GLY A 429 3.89 -14.04 5.13
N VAL A 430 4.36 -14.08 6.37
CA VAL A 430 3.74 -14.82 7.49
C VAL A 430 3.59 -13.92 8.71
N ILE A 431 2.86 -14.36 9.74
CA ILE A 431 2.75 -13.66 11.03
C ILE A 431 3.17 -14.63 12.14
N PHE A 432 4.14 -14.24 12.97
CA PHE A 432 4.62 -15.02 14.10
C PHE A 432 3.99 -14.60 15.41
N GLU A 433 3.99 -15.49 16.40
CA GLU A 433 3.58 -15.21 17.79
C GLU A 433 4.46 -14.10 18.41
N ASN A 434 5.76 -14.18 18.18
CA ASN A 434 6.77 -13.23 18.63
C ASN A 434 7.47 -12.61 17.44
N ASN A 435 7.22 -11.34 17.16
CA ASN A 435 7.90 -10.66 16.05
C ASN A 435 9.40 -10.58 16.33
N PHE A 436 10.20 -10.76 15.29
CA PHE A 436 11.63 -10.50 15.31
C PHE A 436 12.06 -9.84 13.99
N THR A 437 13.20 -9.16 14.05
CA THR A 437 13.82 -8.54 12.90
C THR A 437 14.83 -9.48 12.27
N LEU A 438 15.34 -9.13 11.11
CA LEU A 438 16.44 -9.86 10.50
C LEU A 438 17.69 -9.87 11.39
N ARG A 439 17.89 -8.86 12.23
CA ARG A 439 19.00 -8.78 13.19
C ARG A 439 19.00 -9.96 14.17
N GLU A 440 17.86 -10.26 14.79
CA GLU A 440 17.75 -11.41 15.68
C GLU A 440 17.94 -12.73 14.94
N PHE A 441 17.49 -12.81 13.68
CA PHE A 441 17.71 -14.00 12.87
C PHE A 441 19.19 -14.16 12.47
N LYS A 442 19.88 -13.08 12.06
CA LYS A 442 21.33 -13.09 11.84
C LYS A 442 22.11 -13.50 13.09
N ALA A 443 21.75 -12.95 14.25
CA ALA A 443 22.35 -13.33 15.54
C ALA A 443 22.17 -14.84 15.82
N GLN A 444 20.98 -15.39 15.54
CA GLN A 444 20.75 -16.83 15.66
C GLN A 444 21.68 -17.67 14.76
N VAL A 445 21.83 -17.24 13.50
CA VAL A 445 22.72 -17.93 12.56
C VAL A 445 24.16 -17.87 13.04
N LEU A 446 24.63 -16.70 13.52
CA LEU A 446 25.97 -16.52 14.09
C LEU A 446 26.21 -17.41 15.33
N PHE A 447 25.23 -17.50 16.25
CA PHE A 447 25.31 -18.46 17.37
C PHE A 447 25.48 -19.89 16.87
N SER A 448 24.76 -20.29 15.82
CA SER A 448 24.86 -21.64 15.26
C SER A 448 26.23 -21.89 14.57
N LEU A 449 26.88 -20.83 14.08
CA LEU A 449 28.24 -20.88 13.50
C LEU A 449 29.35 -20.84 14.57
N GLY A 450 29.01 -20.58 15.84
CA GLY A 450 29.96 -20.39 16.93
C GLY A 450 30.57 -18.98 17.03
N GLU A 451 30.05 -18.02 16.22
CA GLU A 451 30.48 -16.62 16.20
C GLU A 451 29.74 -15.82 17.29
N THR A 452 29.93 -16.22 18.55
CA THR A 452 29.16 -15.71 19.70
C THR A 452 29.36 -14.20 19.93
N GLU A 453 30.60 -13.70 19.78
CA GLU A 453 30.90 -12.28 20.00
C GLU A 453 30.14 -11.39 18.99
N GLU A 454 30.13 -11.74 17.70
CA GLU A 454 29.41 -11.01 16.66
C GLU A 454 27.88 -11.08 16.86
N ALA A 455 27.38 -12.25 17.28
CA ALA A 455 25.96 -12.40 17.60
C ALA A 455 25.52 -11.47 18.75
N LEU A 456 26.31 -11.39 19.82
CA LEU A 456 26.05 -10.51 20.96
C LEU A 456 26.13 -9.03 20.59
N GLU A 457 27.09 -8.65 19.72
CA GLU A 457 27.20 -7.27 19.20
C GLU A 457 25.93 -6.87 18.46
N LEU A 458 25.41 -7.72 17.57
CA LEU A 458 24.14 -7.46 16.89
C LEU A 458 22.97 -7.26 17.86
N LEU A 459 22.91 -8.06 18.93
CA LEU A 459 21.85 -7.96 19.94
C LEU A 459 21.99 -6.74 20.86
N GLU A 460 23.18 -6.21 21.07
CA GLU A 460 23.39 -5.01 21.90
C GLU A 460 22.83 -3.74 21.24
N TYR A 461 22.89 -3.63 19.90
CA TYR A 461 22.50 -2.45 19.14
C TYR A 461 21.04 -2.47 18.65
N GLY A 462 20.06 -2.70 19.52
CA GLY A 462 18.65 -2.51 19.18
C GLY A 462 17.82 -3.80 19.12
N ALA A 463 18.24 -4.81 19.84
CA ALA A 463 17.46 -6.03 20.03
C ALA A 463 16.14 -5.76 20.80
N ASN A 464 15.22 -6.66 20.65
CA ASN A 464 14.06 -6.73 21.52
C ASN A 464 14.48 -7.05 22.98
N LYS A 465 13.50 -6.99 23.91
CA LYS A 465 13.77 -7.24 25.32
C LYS A 465 14.47 -8.60 25.57
N PHE A 466 14.16 -9.62 24.77
CA PHE A 466 14.75 -10.96 24.93
C PHE A 466 16.23 -10.98 24.52
N GLY A 467 16.59 -10.32 23.41
CA GLY A 467 17.98 -10.17 23.00
C GLY A 467 18.84 -9.46 24.05
N LEU A 468 18.29 -8.40 24.69
CA LEU A 468 18.98 -7.70 25.78
C LEU A 468 19.24 -8.63 27.00
N VAL A 469 18.32 -9.54 27.30
CA VAL A 469 18.53 -10.51 28.39
C VAL A 469 19.69 -11.45 28.07
N ILE A 470 19.81 -11.92 26.84
CA ILE A 470 20.93 -12.76 26.39
C ILE A 470 22.26 -12.02 26.54
N VAL A 471 22.32 -10.75 26.09
CA VAL A 471 23.52 -9.91 26.23
C VAL A 471 23.92 -9.74 27.69
N GLU A 472 22.99 -9.45 28.59
CA GLU A 472 23.29 -9.29 30.03
C GLU A 472 23.72 -10.59 30.70
N LEU A 473 23.16 -11.74 30.31
CA LEU A 473 23.62 -13.05 30.83
C LEU A 473 25.01 -13.39 30.30
N ALA A 474 25.31 -13.10 29.03
CA ALA A 474 26.66 -13.30 28.49
C ALA A 474 27.70 -12.39 29.17
N LYS A 475 27.38 -11.11 29.44
CA LYS A 475 28.25 -10.22 30.23
C LYS A 475 28.47 -10.75 31.68
N MET A 476 27.45 -11.35 32.29
CA MET A 476 27.58 -11.95 33.60
C MET A 476 28.57 -13.11 33.56
N GLU A 477 28.55 -13.96 32.51
CA GLU A 477 29.47 -15.06 32.30
C GLU A 477 30.90 -14.55 32.05
N GLU A 478 31.09 -13.56 31.19
CA GLU A 478 32.38 -12.91 30.91
C GLU A 478 33.03 -12.33 32.18
N LEU A 479 32.21 -11.78 33.08
CA LEU A 479 32.65 -11.25 34.39
C LEU A 479 32.87 -12.34 35.46
N GLU A 480 32.74 -13.61 35.11
CA GLU A 480 32.84 -14.76 36.02
C GLU A 480 31.92 -14.66 37.26
N LEU A 481 30.72 -14.09 37.06
CA LEU A 481 29.73 -13.93 38.16
C LEU A 481 28.86 -15.19 38.30
N GLU A 482 28.68 -15.64 39.55
CA GLU A 482 27.85 -16.80 39.84
C GLU A 482 26.36 -16.49 39.65
N PHE A 483 25.68 -17.21 38.75
CA PHE A 483 24.25 -17.06 38.46
C PHE A 483 23.38 -17.11 39.74
N SER A 484 23.68 -18.04 40.65
CA SER A 484 22.96 -18.21 41.91
C SER A 484 22.93 -16.94 42.79
N THR A 485 23.91 -16.06 42.64
CA THR A 485 23.97 -14.77 43.37
C THR A 485 22.93 -13.76 42.87
N TYR A 486 22.57 -13.82 41.61
CA TYR A 486 21.69 -12.85 40.93
C TYR A 486 20.35 -13.47 40.52
N GLU A 487 20.15 -14.78 40.72
CA GLU A 487 18.99 -15.54 40.26
C GLU A 487 17.66 -14.89 40.62
N GLU A 488 17.46 -14.53 41.88
CA GLU A 488 16.22 -13.89 42.35
C GLU A 488 15.99 -12.53 41.66
N ALA A 489 17.03 -11.73 41.52
CA ALA A 489 16.95 -10.43 40.89
C ALA A 489 16.61 -10.54 39.36
N LEU A 490 17.28 -11.46 38.66
CA LEU A 490 17.04 -11.74 37.25
C LEU A 490 15.61 -12.25 37.03
N TYR A 491 15.12 -13.18 37.87
CA TYR A 491 13.75 -13.67 37.75
C TYR A 491 12.71 -12.58 38.06
N ASN A 492 12.99 -11.68 39.00
CA ASN A 492 12.08 -10.58 39.32
C ASN A 492 12.02 -9.53 38.24
N ILE A 493 13.14 -9.26 37.53
CA ILE A 493 13.24 -8.24 36.49
C ILE A 493 12.70 -8.78 35.16
N PHE A 494 13.14 -9.97 34.75
CA PHE A 494 12.91 -10.49 33.41
C PHE A 494 11.86 -11.60 33.34
N GLY A 495 11.65 -12.31 34.41
CA GLY A 495 10.80 -13.51 34.50
C GLY A 495 11.60 -14.81 34.36
N LYS A 496 11.20 -15.83 35.14
CA LYS A 496 11.92 -17.10 35.20
C LYS A 496 12.00 -17.84 33.86
N GLU A 497 10.89 -17.90 33.12
CA GLU A 497 10.83 -18.57 31.82
C GLU A 497 11.73 -17.90 30.76
N VAL A 498 11.77 -16.56 30.76
CA VAL A 498 12.62 -15.76 29.86
C VAL A 498 14.10 -16.04 30.15
N ILE A 499 14.51 -16.06 31.43
CA ILE A 499 15.90 -16.34 31.81
C ILE A 499 16.30 -17.77 31.42
N HIS A 500 15.45 -18.77 31.66
CA HIS A 500 15.76 -20.16 31.30
C HIS A 500 15.89 -20.32 29.79
N LYS A 501 15.00 -19.68 29.01
CA LYS A 501 15.10 -19.70 27.55
C LYS A 501 16.39 -19.02 27.06
N ALA A 502 16.78 -17.90 27.66
CA ALA A 502 17.99 -17.18 27.29
C ALA A 502 19.27 -17.99 27.59
N LEU A 503 19.33 -18.66 28.74
CA LEU A 503 20.42 -19.59 29.05
C LEU A 503 20.50 -20.75 28.06
N SER A 504 19.35 -21.37 27.71
CA SER A 504 19.32 -22.43 26.70
C SER A 504 19.77 -21.96 25.30
N VAL A 505 19.58 -20.69 24.97
CA VAL A 505 20.11 -20.11 23.70
C VAL A 505 21.64 -19.98 23.76
N LEU A 506 22.18 -19.48 24.88
CA LEU A 506 23.62 -19.36 25.08
C LEU A 506 24.30 -20.73 25.10
N ASP A 507 23.66 -21.73 25.68
CA ASP A 507 24.12 -23.13 25.72
C ASP A 507 23.95 -23.86 24.36
N GLY A 508 23.34 -23.23 23.37
CA GLY A 508 23.07 -23.83 22.05
C GLY A 508 21.95 -24.86 22.03
N GLU A 509 21.17 -24.98 23.12
CA GLU A 509 20.06 -25.95 23.25
C GLU A 509 18.74 -25.43 22.62
N ALA A 510 18.56 -24.11 22.51
CA ALA A 510 17.37 -23.49 21.98
C ALA A 510 17.71 -22.44 20.90
N LEU A 511 16.74 -22.17 20.02
CA LEU A 511 16.86 -21.08 19.03
C LEU A 511 16.48 -19.74 19.67
N LEU A 512 17.16 -18.68 19.27
CA LEU A 512 16.89 -17.30 19.66
C LEU A 512 15.53 -16.86 19.15
N THR A 513 15.25 -17.09 17.86
CA THR A 513 14.01 -16.69 17.19
C THR A 513 12.93 -17.77 17.34
N ASP A 514 11.69 -17.33 17.41
CA ASP A 514 10.52 -18.19 17.53
C ASP A 514 9.65 -18.04 16.30
N VAL A 515 9.63 -19.08 15.47
CA VAL A 515 8.87 -19.12 14.21
C VAL A 515 7.47 -19.75 14.34
N THR A 516 6.95 -19.83 15.58
CA THR A 516 5.58 -20.28 15.83
C THR A 516 4.60 -19.31 15.15
N LEU A 517 3.79 -19.86 14.24
CA LEU A 517 2.82 -19.06 13.48
C LEU A 517 1.71 -18.53 14.38
N HIS A 518 1.46 -17.23 14.32
CA HIS A 518 0.38 -16.59 15.07
C HIS A 518 -1.00 -16.99 14.52
N LYS A 519 -1.99 -17.04 15.40
CA LYS A 519 -3.39 -17.31 15.03
C LYS A 519 -3.93 -16.36 13.93
N ASP A 520 -3.43 -15.13 13.85
CA ASP A 520 -3.83 -14.18 12.83
C ASP A 520 -3.44 -14.64 11.43
N TYR A 521 -2.29 -15.31 11.26
CA TYR A 521 -1.95 -15.91 9.97
C TYR A 521 -2.90 -17.04 9.60
N VAL A 522 -3.26 -17.88 10.57
CA VAL A 522 -4.27 -18.94 10.36
C VAL A 522 -5.62 -18.31 9.96
N ASN A 523 -6.01 -17.21 10.60
CA ASN A 523 -7.24 -16.48 10.27
C ASN A 523 -7.19 -15.88 8.84
N VAL A 524 -6.04 -15.37 8.38
CA VAL A 524 -5.84 -14.94 6.98
C VAL A 524 -6.15 -16.09 6.02
N LEU A 525 -5.54 -17.27 6.24
CA LEU A 525 -5.73 -18.43 5.39
C LEU A 525 -7.18 -18.95 5.41
N GLN A 526 -7.82 -18.97 6.59
CA GLN A 526 -9.24 -19.35 6.71
C GLN A 526 -10.18 -18.37 6.01
N MET A 527 -9.91 -17.08 6.09
CA MET A 527 -10.66 -16.05 5.38
C MET A 527 -10.51 -16.23 3.87
N TYR A 528 -9.28 -16.44 3.42
CA TYR A 528 -8.98 -16.76 2.03
C TYR A 528 -9.78 -17.99 1.54
N ASP A 529 -9.74 -19.09 2.28
CA ASP A 529 -10.44 -20.35 1.91
C ASP A 529 -11.96 -20.14 1.81
N ARG A 530 -12.56 -19.36 2.70
CA ARG A 530 -14.00 -19.01 2.63
C ARG A 530 -14.34 -18.22 1.36
N LEU A 531 -13.49 -17.28 0.97
CA LEU A 531 -13.67 -16.50 -0.26
C LEU A 531 -13.50 -17.36 -1.51
N GLU A 532 -12.56 -18.30 -1.51
CA GLU A 532 -12.35 -19.24 -2.61
C GLU A 532 -13.60 -20.12 -2.88
N LEU A 533 -14.27 -20.56 -1.82
CA LEU A 533 -15.53 -21.30 -1.97
C LEU A 533 -16.61 -20.46 -2.68
N LYS A 534 -16.68 -19.15 -2.38
CA LYS A 534 -17.63 -18.23 -3.04
C LYS A 534 -17.26 -17.96 -4.50
N LYS A 535 -15.98 -17.87 -4.84
CA LYS A 535 -15.52 -17.65 -6.22
C LYS A 535 -15.81 -18.81 -7.15
N ARG A 536 -15.92 -20.03 -6.60
CA ARG A 536 -16.20 -21.27 -7.35
C ARG A 536 -17.69 -21.60 -7.42
N ALA A 537 -18.52 -20.94 -6.61
CA ALA A 537 -19.97 -21.14 -6.60
C ALA A 537 -20.68 -20.34 -7.70
#